data_3572cdf05b13af358c81589e4cb12710
#
_entry.id   3572cdf05b13af358c81589e4cb12710
#
_cell.length_a   1.000
_cell.length_b   1.000
_cell.length_c   1.000
_cell.angle_alpha   90.00
_cell.angle_beta   90.00
_cell.angle_gamma   90.00
#
_symmetry.space_group_name_H-M   'P 1'
#
loop_
_entity.id
_entity.type
_entity.pdbx_description
1 polymer ?
#
loop_
_entity_poly.entity_id
_entity_poly.type
_entity_poly.pdbx_seq_one_letter_code
_entity_poly.pdbx_strand_id
1 'polypeptide(L)'
;MIRSISTALFAFFTFLVIGVSNVNASTVEVKLGTDAGMLAFEPSTLNISAGDTVKFVNNKLAPHNAVFDGNDDLSHPDLAFAPGESWERTFSTAGTYDFYCEPHRGAGMVGK
;
A
#
# COMPACT_ATOMS: atom_id res chain seq x y z
N MET A 1 -16.52 -48.63 -4.72
CA MET A 1 -15.90 -48.10 -4.42
C MET A 1 -15.49 -47.64 -4.25
N ILE A 2 -15.51 -47.48 -4.50
CA ILE A 2 -14.76 -46.71 -4.26
C ILE A 2 -14.58 -46.01 -4.13
N ARG A 3 -14.96 -45.95 -4.19
CA ARG A 3 -14.47 -45.14 -4.01
C ARG A 3 -13.96 -44.29 -3.83
N SER A 4 -14.01 -44.36 -4.01
CA SER A 4 -13.28 -43.47 -3.79
C SER A 4 -13.00 -42.71 -3.75
N ILE A 5 -13.17 -42.69 -4.00
CA ILE A 5 -12.58 -41.79 -3.95
C ILE A 5 -12.37 -41.01 -3.84
N SER A 6 -12.65 -41.13 -4.07
CA SER A 6 -12.10 -40.27 -3.91
C SER A 6 -11.85 -39.51 -3.77
N THR A 7 -12.07 -39.71 -3.96
CA THR A 7 -11.51 -38.84 -3.79
C THR A 7 -11.16 -38.09 -3.74
N ALA A 8 -11.48 -38.24 -4.03
CA ALA A 8 -10.84 -37.39 -3.92
C ALA A 8 -10.66 -36.63 -3.94
N LEU A 9 -10.80 -36.69 -4.23
CA LEU A 9 -10.29 -35.85 -4.13
C LEU A 9 -10.17 -35.12 -3.99
N PHE A 10 -10.38 -35.21 -4.18
CA PHE A 10 -9.86 -34.35 -3.92
C PHE A 10 -9.62 -33.64 -3.74
N ALA A 11 -10.09 -33.72 -3.95
CA ALA A 11 -9.39 -32.97 -3.66
C ALA A 11 -9.18 -32.43 -3.64
N PHE A 12 -9.15 -32.31 -3.96
CA PHE A 12 -8.48 -31.57 -3.80
C PHE A 12 -8.43 -30.81 -3.73
N PHE A 13 -8.66 -30.76 -3.97
CA PHE A 13 -8.08 -29.92 -3.72
C PHE A 13 -7.90 -29.20 -3.53
N THR A 14 -8.24 -29.27 -3.69
CA THR A 14 -7.55 -28.41 -3.42
C THR A 14 -7.31 -27.87 -3.27
N PHE A 15 -7.32 -27.67 -3.56
CA PHE A 15 -6.60 -26.84 -3.32
C PHE A 15 -6.37 -26.22 -3.18
N LEU A 16 -6.57 -26.14 -3.41
CA LEU A 16 -5.97 -25.36 -3.22
C LEU A 16 -5.77 -24.80 -3.03
N VAL A 17 -6.07 -24.80 -3.21
CA VAL A 17 -5.51 -24.01 -3.00
C VAL A 17 -5.15 -23.63 -2.61
N ILE A 18 -5.12 -23.25 -2.81
CA ILE A 18 -4.35 -22.72 -2.45
C ILE A 18 -3.96 -22.17 -2.26
N GLY A 19 -3.88 -21.89 -2.46
CA GLY A 19 -3.13 -21.18 -2.39
C GLY A 19 -3.03 -20.59 -2.46
N VAL A 20 -3.12 -20.22 -2.73
CA VAL A 20 -2.80 -19.50 -2.80
C VAL A 20 -2.56 -18.71 -2.71
N SER A 21 -2.68 -18.47 -3.03
CA SER A 21 -2.25 -17.70 -2.93
C SER A 21 -1.87 -16.42 -2.67
N ASN A 22 -1.94 -15.74 -2.44
CA ASN A 22 -1.57 -14.54 -1.79
C ASN A 22 -0.15 -14.41 -1.52
N VAL A 23 0.53 -15.38 -1.87
CA VAL A 23 1.96 -15.42 -1.79
C VAL A 23 2.62 -14.36 -2.64
N ASN A 24 1.85 -13.72 -3.51
CA ASN A 24 2.38 -12.68 -4.37
C ASN A 24 2.19 -11.26 -3.83
N ALA A 25 1.71 -11.13 -2.61
CA ALA A 25 1.60 -9.82 -1.98
C ALA A 25 2.99 -9.21 -1.85
N SER A 26 3.11 -7.94 -2.20
CA SER A 26 4.39 -7.25 -2.20
C SER A 26 4.30 -5.93 -1.44
N THR A 27 5.46 -5.34 -1.18
CA THR A 27 5.56 -4.02 -0.56
C THR A 27 6.20 -3.08 -1.56
N VAL A 28 5.54 -1.95 -1.80
CA VAL A 28 6.09 -0.89 -2.63
C VAL A 28 6.39 0.32 -1.77
N GLU A 29 7.40 1.10 -2.13
CA GLU A 29 7.83 2.23 -1.34
C GLU A 29 7.43 3.53 -2.02
N VAL A 30 6.96 4.50 -1.20
CA VAL A 30 6.68 5.86 -1.64
C VAL A 30 7.52 6.79 -0.79
N LYS A 31 8.31 7.62 -1.45
CA LYS A 31 9.11 8.64 -0.78
C LYS A 31 8.27 9.90 -0.61
N LEU A 32 8.37 10.49 0.56
CA LEU A 32 7.70 11.74 0.88
C LEU A 32 8.73 12.85 0.72
N GLY A 33 8.58 13.61 -0.34
CA GLY A 33 9.60 14.49 -0.85
C GLY A 33 10.52 13.73 -1.79
N THR A 34 10.70 14.22 -3.01
CA THR A 34 11.47 13.51 -4.01
C THR A 34 12.97 13.61 -3.74
N ASP A 35 13.76 12.73 -4.31
CA ASP A 35 15.21 12.77 -4.21
C ASP A 35 15.76 14.08 -4.79
N ALA A 36 15.07 14.63 -5.79
CA ALA A 36 15.45 15.90 -6.41
C ALA A 36 15.04 17.12 -5.58
N GLY A 37 14.35 16.92 -4.46
CA GLY A 37 13.96 18.01 -3.57
C GLY A 37 12.66 18.69 -3.94
N MET A 38 11.70 17.96 -4.49
CA MET A 38 10.37 18.48 -4.81
C MET A 38 9.36 18.07 -3.76
N LEU A 39 8.37 18.94 -3.53
CA LEU A 39 7.25 18.65 -2.61
C LEU A 39 6.25 17.76 -3.32
N ALA A 40 6.59 16.50 -3.44
CA ALA A 40 5.76 15.50 -4.12
C ALA A 40 6.02 14.11 -3.53
N PHE A 41 5.07 13.21 -3.74
CA PHE A 41 5.28 11.79 -3.48
C PHE A 41 6.03 11.18 -4.65
N GLU A 42 6.93 10.26 -4.38
CA GLU A 42 7.70 9.59 -5.42
C GLU A 42 7.65 8.08 -5.23
N PRO A 43 6.88 7.36 -6.05
CA PRO A 43 6.00 7.86 -7.13
C PRO A 43 4.70 8.45 -6.57
N SER A 44 4.03 9.27 -7.36
CA SER A 44 2.75 9.86 -6.96
C SER A 44 1.55 9.05 -7.43
N THR A 45 1.75 8.12 -8.36
CA THR A 45 0.71 7.21 -8.85
C THR A 45 1.23 5.79 -8.75
N LEU A 46 0.46 4.92 -8.11
CA LEU A 46 0.83 3.53 -7.93
C LEU A 46 -0.30 2.63 -8.42
N ASN A 47 0.09 1.51 -9.01
CA ASN A 47 -0.83 0.43 -9.33
C ASN A 47 -0.40 -0.79 -8.53
N ILE A 48 -1.23 -1.20 -7.59
CA ILE A 48 -0.93 -2.32 -6.71
C ILE A 48 -2.10 -3.30 -6.73
N SER A 49 -1.90 -4.46 -6.17
CA SER A 49 -2.93 -5.50 -6.05
C SER A 49 -3.48 -5.53 -4.64
N ALA A 50 -4.72 -5.97 -4.50
CA ALA A 50 -5.31 -6.16 -3.17
C ALA A 50 -4.41 -7.10 -2.35
N GLY A 51 -4.13 -6.71 -1.13
CA GLY A 51 -3.21 -7.43 -0.25
C GLY A 51 -1.80 -6.84 -0.22
N ASP A 52 -1.47 -5.97 -1.15
CA ASP A 52 -0.16 -5.31 -1.17
C ASP A 52 -0.05 -4.25 -0.08
N THR A 53 1.18 -3.97 0.30
CA THR A 53 1.51 -2.98 1.32
C THR A 53 2.27 -1.83 0.68
N VAL A 54 1.95 -0.61 1.11
CA VAL A 54 2.70 0.58 0.72
C VAL A 54 3.47 1.06 1.95
N LYS A 55 4.78 1.26 1.76
CA LYS A 55 5.65 1.82 2.80
C LYS A 55 5.96 3.26 2.43
N PHE A 56 5.53 4.17 3.29
CA PHE A 56 5.81 5.59 3.12
C PHE A 56 7.06 5.94 3.90
N VAL A 57 8.03 6.57 3.24
CA VAL A 57 9.31 6.91 3.84
C VAL A 57 9.56 8.40 3.75
N ASN A 58 9.72 9.05 4.90
CA ASN A 58 10.04 10.46 4.96
C ASN A 58 11.42 10.67 4.34
N ASN A 59 11.53 11.51 3.34
CA ASN A 59 12.75 11.68 2.58
C ASN A 59 13.27 13.11 2.67
N LYS A 60 12.66 14.04 1.95
CA LYS A 60 13.14 15.43 1.88
C LYS A 60 12.02 16.41 2.13
N LEU A 61 12.40 17.62 2.60
CA LEU A 61 11.48 18.74 2.77
C LEU A 61 10.37 18.48 3.79
N ALA A 62 10.70 17.76 4.86
CA ALA A 62 9.75 17.53 5.96
C ALA A 62 9.18 18.84 6.52
N PRO A 63 8.00 18.83 7.18
CA PRO A 63 7.30 17.61 7.61
C PRO A 63 6.35 17.09 6.55
N HIS A 64 6.05 15.78 6.64
CA HIS A 64 5.13 15.12 5.73
C HIS A 64 4.20 14.19 6.46
N ASN A 65 3.04 13.96 5.88
CA ASN A 65 2.13 12.90 6.27
C ASN A 65 1.43 12.38 5.02
N ALA A 66 0.53 11.43 5.18
CA ALA A 66 -0.30 10.96 4.08
C ALA A 66 -1.70 10.72 4.60
N VAL A 67 -2.64 11.48 4.09
CA VAL A 67 -4.05 11.40 4.48
C VAL A 67 -4.83 10.91 3.27
N PHE A 68 -5.58 9.84 3.46
CA PHE A 68 -6.39 9.24 2.41
C PHE A 68 -7.81 9.75 2.50
N ASP A 69 -8.32 10.28 1.40
CA ASP A 69 -9.67 10.84 1.34
C ASP A 69 -10.69 9.77 1.73
N GLY A 70 -11.48 10.08 2.76
CA GLY A 70 -12.56 9.20 3.20
C GLY A 70 -12.10 7.89 3.82
N ASN A 71 -10.82 7.75 4.19
CA ASN A 71 -10.32 6.51 4.74
C ASN A 71 -9.32 6.77 5.88
N ASP A 72 -9.86 6.87 7.08
CA ASP A 72 -9.04 7.15 8.26
C ASP A 72 -8.12 5.99 8.60
N ASP A 73 -8.53 4.77 8.31
CA ASP A 73 -7.72 3.58 8.63
C ASP A 73 -6.41 3.54 7.84
N LEU A 74 -6.41 4.07 6.63
CA LEU A 74 -5.21 4.13 5.80
C LEU A 74 -4.39 5.38 6.03
N SER A 75 -4.98 6.39 6.64
CA SER A 75 -4.34 7.68 6.84
C SER A 75 -3.29 7.61 7.95
N HIS A 76 -2.25 8.44 7.81
CA HIS A 76 -1.25 8.66 8.85
C HIS A 76 -1.18 10.17 9.04
N PRO A 77 -2.04 10.71 9.93
CA PRO A 77 -2.12 12.16 10.12
C PRO A 77 -0.95 12.76 10.90
N ASP A 78 -0.24 11.94 11.68
CA ASP A 78 0.92 12.42 12.41
C ASP A 78 2.02 12.83 11.44
N LEU A 79 2.66 13.95 11.71
CA LEU A 79 3.71 14.48 10.84
C LEU A 79 5.03 13.79 11.11
N ALA A 80 5.71 13.41 10.04
CA ALA A 80 7.05 12.84 10.10
C ALA A 80 8.06 13.96 9.85
N PHE A 81 9.04 14.09 10.72
CA PHE A 81 10.05 15.13 10.64
C PHE A 81 11.43 14.58 10.30
N ALA A 82 11.76 13.40 10.78
CA ALA A 82 13.10 12.86 10.62
C ALA A 82 13.25 12.11 9.31
N PRO A 83 14.33 12.32 8.53
CA PRO A 83 14.60 11.53 7.34
C PRO A 83 14.68 10.05 7.69
N GLY A 84 14.03 9.22 6.89
CA GLY A 84 13.99 7.77 7.10
C GLY A 84 12.86 7.29 7.98
N GLU A 85 12.15 8.19 8.66
CA GLU A 85 10.97 7.84 9.42
C GLU A 85 9.92 7.26 8.46
N SER A 86 9.28 6.13 8.82
CA SER A 86 8.42 5.43 7.88
C SER A 86 7.23 4.78 8.57
N TRP A 87 6.22 4.44 7.78
CA TRP A 87 5.08 3.64 8.22
C TRP A 87 4.54 2.86 7.03
N GLU A 88 3.71 1.86 7.33
CA GLU A 88 3.16 0.98 6.29
C GLU A 88 1.65 0.93 6.38
N ARG A 89 1.02 0.75 5.23
CA ARG A 89 -0.42 0.49 5.15
C ARG A 89 -0.67 -0.61 4.13
N THR A 90 -1.51 -1.57 4.52
CA THR A 90 -1.89 -2.68 3.65
C THR A 90 -3.25 -2.40 3.04
N PHE A 91 -3.36 -2.57 1.73
CA PHE A 91 -4.57 -2.30 0.96
C PHE A 91 -5.27 -3.61 0.65
N SER A 92 -6.26 -3.97 1.47
CA SER A 92 -6.93 -5.27 1.35
C SER A 92 -8.05 -5.28 0.33
N THR A 93 -8.56 -4.12 -0.05
CA THR A 93 -9.73 -3.99 -0.93
C THR A 93 -9.33 -3.24 -2.18
N ALA A 94 -9.67 -3.80 -3.33
CA ALA A 94 -9.42 -3.13 -4.62
C ALA A 94 -10.24 -1.84 -4.71
N GLY A 95 -9.68 -0.84 -5.35
CA GLY A 95 -10.31 0.46 -5.52
C GLY A 95 -9.30 1.52 -5.87
N THR A 96 -9.77 2.75 -5.98
CA THR A 96 -8.92 3.92 -6.20
C THR A 96 -8.87 4.74 -4.92
N TYR A 97 -7.66 5.08 -4.50
CA TYR A 97 -7.44 5.79 -3.24
C TYR A 97 -6.65 7.05 -3.51
N ASP A 98 -7.29 8.20 -3.29
CA ASP A 98 -6.61 9.49 -3.41
C ASP A 98 -6.04 9.87 -2.05
N PHE A 99 -4.82 10.39 -2.04
CA PHE A 99 -4.19 10.82 -0.80
C PHE A 99 -3.40 12.11 -1.01
N TYR A 100 -3.06 12.76 0.08
CA TYR A 100 -2.35 14.04 0.05
C TYR A 100 -1.52 14.22 1.32
N CYS A 101 -0.52 15.09 1.21
CA CYS A 101 0.25 15.54 2.36
C CYS A 101 -0.38 16.84 2.84
N GLU A 102 -0.88 16.87 4.08
CA GLU A 102 -1.62 18.04 4.57
C GLU A 102 -0.85 19.36 4.49
N PRO A 103 0.39 19.43 5.01
CA PRO A 103 1.10 20.71 4.95
C PRO A 103 1.48 21.16 3.55
N HIS A 104 1.51 20.26 2.57
CA HIS A 104 1.96 20.60 1.23
C HIS A 104 0.92 20.39 0.14
N ARG A 105 -0.32 20.10 0.54
CA ARG A 105 -1.41 19.89 -0.42
C ARG A 105 -1.56 21.08 -1.36
N GLY A 106 -1.44 22.31 -0.82
CA GLY A 106 -1.54 23.53 -1.61
C GLY A 106 -0.45 23.67 -2.65
N ALA A 107 0.68 22.99 -2.48
CA ALA A 107 1.76 22.97 -3.44
C ALA A 107 1.64 21.80 -4.43
N GLY A 108 0.55 21.02 -4.35
CA GLY A 108 0.30 19.91 -5.27
C GLY A 108 0.81 18.57 -4.80
N MET A 109 1.15 18.39 -3.52
CA MET A 109 1.63 17.10 -3.01
C MET A 109 0.45 16.17 -2.78
N VAL A 110 0.03 15.53 -3.86
CA VAL A 110 -1.09 14.59 -3.89
C VAL A 110 -0.68 13.31 -4.60
N GLY A 111 -1.40 12.21 -4.33
CA GLY A 111 -1.11 10.93 -4.94
C GLY A 111 -2.37 10.10 -5.15
N LYS A 112 -2.18 8.95 -5.81
CA LYS A 112 -3.28 8.06 -6.15
C LYS A 112 -2.80 6.63 -6.27
#